data_b996dc8a819a666dc483f023dd65f0c9
#
_entry.id   b996dc8a819a666dc483f023dd65f0c9
#
_cell.length_a   1.000
_cell.length_b   1.000
_cell.length_c   1.000
_cell.angle_alpha   90.00
_cell.angle_beta   90.00
_cell.angle_gamma   90.00
#
_symmetry.space_group_name_H-M   'P 1'
#
loop_
_entity.id
_entity.type
_entity.pdbx_description
1 polymer ?
#
loop_
_entity_poly.entity_id
_entity_poly.type
_entity_poly.pdbx_seq_one_letter_code
_entity_poly.pdbx_strand_id
1 'polypeptide(L)'
;VAITKAFLATESGNAAASERIHKKVNTITSGVIEVFERRMPSGGTVHIEEIQDQVELQLMRAEELDVAKSYILYRAGRTQERKKETPEIDISNKPDINITKADGSLVPLDIDKLAALINDACDGLDEVSMNEVLEEALKNLYDGVSISDMRTSLVMSARTKVEKEPNYTYVTARILMDQIRSEALGFLKIAEESTYDQMKENYPKAFVAYIDKGIELDILDPELKTFDLDILGKAIDHTRDNQFTYLGLQTLYDRYFIHCDDVRYELPQVFFM
;
A
#
# COMPACT_ATOMS: atom_id res chain seq x y z
N VAL A 1 -17.51 13.11 18.38
CA VAL A 1 -16.81 12.43 19.50
C VAL A 1 -15.37 12.93 19.64
N ALA A 2 -14.51 12.88 18.62
CA ALA A 2 -13.09 13.30 18.72
C ALA A 2 -12.95 14.79 19.06
N ILE A 3 -13.66 15.67 18.35
CA ILE A 3 -13.69 17.12 18.62
C ILE A 3 -14.18 17.39 20.05
N THR A 4 -15.25 16.71 20.47
CA THR A 4 -15.78 16.85 21.83
C THR A 4 -14.74 16.48 22.88
N LYS A 5 -13.99 15.38 22.67
CA LYS A 5 -12.90 14.96 23.59
C LYS A 5 -11.79 16.00 23.66
N ALA A 6 -11.43 16.63 22.53
CA ALA A 6 -10.43 17.70 22.53
C ALA A 6 -10.88 18.92 23.33
N PHE A 7 -12.15 19.35 23.24
CA PHE A 7 -12.70 20.40 24.09
C PHE A 7 -12.68 20.02 25.58
N LEU A 8 -13.06 18.78 25.92
CA LEU A 8 -13.05 18.30 27.28
C LEU A 8 -11.66 18.23 27.90
N ALA A 9 -10.63 17.98 27.09
CA ALA A 9 -9.25 17.93 27.55
C ALA A 9 -8.66 19.32 27.82
N THR A 10 -9.22 20.37 27.24
CA THR A 10 -8.73 21.75 27.38
C THR A 10 -9.52 22.57 28.41
N GLU A 11 -10.79 22.24 28.64
CA GLU A 11 -11.65 22.96 29.60
C GLU A 11 -11.79 22.14 30.91
N SER A 12 -11.26 22.68 32.01
CA SER A 12 -11.39 22.09 33.35
C SER A 12 -12.82 22.25 33.86
N GLY A 13 -13.53 21.16 34.09
CA GLY A 13 -14.85 21.16 34.74
C GLY A 13 -15.94 20.37 34.00
N ASN A 14 -17.22 20.57 34.37
CA ASN A 14 -18.38 19.89 33.78
C ASN A 14 -18.68 20.29 32.31
N ALA A 15 -17.63 20.38 31.52
CA ALA A 15 -17.67 20.84 30.12
C ALA A 15 -18.51 19.91 29.21
N ALA A 16 -18.66 18.64 29.57
CA ALA A 16 -19.43 17.66 28.79
C ALA A 16 -20.92 18.02 28.65
N ALA A 17 -21.47 18.77 29.59
CA ALA A 17 -22.87 19.20 29.59
C ALA A 17 -23.05 20.65 29.08
N SER A 18 -22.00 21.30 28.63
CA SER A 18 -22.05 22.70 28.18
C SER A 18 -22.71 22.83 26.81
N GLU A 19 -23.86 23.47 26.73
CA GLU A 19 -24.55 23.83 25.48
C GLU A 19 -23.62 24.61 24.52
N ARG A 20 -22.70 25.41 25.05
CA ARG A 20 -21.68 26.16 24.31
C ARG A 20 -20.74 25.23 23.53
N ILE A 21 -20.26 24.14 24.17
CA ILE A 21 -19.38 23.17 23.51
C ILE A 21 -20.12 22.42 22.43
N HIS A 22 -21.35 21.98 22.70
CA HIS A 22 -22.17 21.32 21.68
C HIS A 22 -22.39 22.21 20.46
N LYS A 23 -22.67 23.51 20.67
CA LYS A 23 -22.84 24.47 19.59
C LYS A 23 -21.55 24.65 18.78
N LYS A 24 -20.38 24.78 19.43
CA LYS A 24 -19.06 24.87 18.76
C LYS A 24 -18.74 23.61 17.97
N VAL A 25 -18.93 22.44 18.56
CA VAL A 25 -18.69 21.15 17.89
C VAL A 25 -19.57 21.02 16.63
N ASN A 26 -20.84 21.38 16.73
CA ASN A 26 -21.75 21.35 15.58
C ASN A 26 -21.31 22.33 14.49
N THR A 27 -20.90 23.56 14.84
CA THR A 27 -20.41 24.54 13.88
C THR A 27 -19.16 24.03 13.15
N ILE A 28 -18.19 23.47 13.88
CA ILE A 28 -16.97 22.91 13.28
C ILE A 28 -17.30 21.73 12.37
N THR A 29 -18.18 20.83 12.83
CA THR A 29 -18.59 19.66 12.05
C THR A 29 -19.32 20.09 10.76
N SER A 30 -20.24 21.05 10.84
CA SER A 30 -20.91 21.59 9.64
C SER A 30 -19.91 22.23 8.67
N GLY A 31 -18.93 22.99 9.18
CA GLY A 31 -17.89 23.59 8.34
C GLY A 31 -17.01 22.54 7.63
N VAL A 32 -16.73 21.41 8.27
CA VAL A 32 -16.02 20.29 7.63
C VAL A 32 -16.88 19.68 6.51
N ILE A 33 -18.16 19.42 6.78
CA ILE A 33 -19.10 18.84 5.80
C ILE A 33 -19.23 19.77 4.58
N GLU A 34 -19.43 21.06 4.77
CA GLU A 34 -19.55 22.03 3.69
C GLU A 34 -18.32 22.06 2.76
N VAL A 35 -17.11 21.87 3.32
CA VAL A 35 -15.89 21.80 2.49
C VAL A 35 -15.92 20.60 1.57
N PHE A 36 -16.34 19.44 2.05
CA PHE A 36 -16.39 18.22 1.25
C PHE A 36 -17.56 18.24 0.26
N GLU A 37 -18.73 18.73 0.63
CA GLU A 37 -19.87 18.90 -0.28
C GLU A 37 -19.52 19.82 -1.45
N ARG A 38 -18.76 20.90 -1.18
CA ARG A 38 -18.29 21.81 -2.23
C ARG A 38 -17.26 21.18 -3.16
N ARG A 39 -16.36 20.34 -2.62
CA ARG A 39 -15.32 19.65 -3.42
C ARG A 39 -15.90 18.51 -4.25
N MET A 40 -16.93 17.85 -3.74
CA MET A 40 -17.50 16.65 -4.34
C MET A 40 -19.03 16.74 -4.41
N PRO A 41 -19.57 17.65 -5.25
CA PRO A 41 -21.02 17.87 -5.35
C PRO A 41 -21.78 16.64 -5.87
N SER A 42 -21.09 15.73 -6.56
CA SER A 42 -21.65 14.47 -7.09
C SER A 42 -21.49 13.27 -6.14
N GLY A 43 -21.01 13.52 -4.91
CA GLY A 43 -20.61 12.45 -3.98
C GLY A 43 -19.20 11.93 -4.30
N GLY A 44 -18.64 11.14 -3.37
CA GLY A 44 -17.31 10.57 -3.51
C GLY A 44 -16.84 9.94 -2.20
N THR A 45 -15.67 9.29 -2.24
CA THR A 45 -15.01 8.73 -1.06
C THR A 45 -13.98 9.74 -0.56
N VAL A 46 -14.00 10.02 0.74
CA VAL A 46 -13.03 10.90 1.41
C VAL A 46 -12.17 10.05 2.33
N HIS A 47 -10.86 10.26 2.26
CA HIS A 47 -9.96 9.60 3.20
C HIS A 47 -10.14 10.16 4.61
N ILE A 48 -10.04 9.28 5.62
CA ILE A 48 -10.23 9.69 7.03
C ILE A 48 -9.26 10.78 7.46
N GLU A 49 -8.04 10.77 6.93
CA GLU A 49 -7.03 11.78 7.21
C GLU A 49 -7.40 13.15 6.66
N GLU A 50 -7.99 13.22 5.46
CA GLU A 50 -8.48 14.47 4.90
C GLU A 50 -9.58 15.07 5.79
N ILE A 51 -10.43 14.21 6.37
CA ILE A 51 -11.45 14.65 7.34
C ILE A 51 -10.78 15.21 8.60
N GLN A 52 -9.75 14.51 9.10
CA GLN A 52 -9.01 14.93 10.29
C GLN A 52 -8.28 16.26 10.06
N ASP A 53 -7.61 16.41 8.92
CA ASP A 53 -6.94 17.65 8.53
C ASP A 53 -7.93 18.83 8.39
N GLN A 54 -9.12 18.56 7.83
CA GLN A 54 -10.17 19.60 7.76
C GLN A 54 -10.71 19.97 9.15
N VAL A 55 -10.79 19.03 10.09
CA VAL A 55 -11.15 19.31 11.49
C VAL A 55 -10.11 20.21 12.13
N GLU A 56 -8.82 19.95 11.95
CA GLU A 56 -7.73 20.79 12.45
C GLU A 56 -7.80 22.20 11.89
N LEU A 57 -7.99 22.33 10.57
CA LEU A 57 -8.14 23.62 9.90
C LEU A 57 -9.37 24.40 10.39
N GLN A 58 -10.49 23.74 10.61
CA GLN A 58 -11.70 24.39 11.12
C GLN A 58 -11.56 24.82 12.56
N LEU A 59 -10.87 24.05 13.41
CA LEU A 59 -10.55 24.45 14.79
C LEU A 59 -9.64 25.67 14.81
N MET A 60 -8.62 25.73 13.96
CA MET A 60 -7.73 26.89 13.83
C MET A 60 -8.48 28.15 13.32
N ARG A 61 -9.37 28.00 12.34
CA ARG A 61 -10.21 29.09 11.82
C ARG A 61 -11.22 29.62 12.84
N ALA A 62 -11.68 28.75 13.73
CA ALA A 62 -12.56 29.14 14.83
C ALA A 62 -11.80 29.77 16.02
N GLU A 63 -10.48 30.03 15.86
CA GLU A 63 -9.59 30.56 16.89
C GLU A 63 -9.49 29.68 18.17
N GLU A 64 -9.89 28.40 18.08
CA GLU A 64 -9.83 27.43 19.16
C GLU A 64 -8.44 26.73 19.18
N LEU A 65 -7.37 27.52 19.33
CA LEU A 65 -5.98 27.05 19.16
C LEU A 65 -5.56 25.99 20.18
N ASP A 66 -6.00 26.11 21.43
CA ASP A 66 -5.69 25.13 22.47
C ASP A 66 -6.41 23.79 22.21
N VAL A 67 -7.65 23.87 21.69
CA VAL A 67 -8.42 22.68 21.30
C VAL A 67 -7.80 22.02 20.07
N ALA A 68 -7.38 22.80 19.06
CA ALA A 68 -6.67 22.32 17.89
C ALA A 68 -5.38 21.58 18.30
N LYS A 69 -4.58 22.17 19.17
CA LYS A 69 -3.36 21.54 19.72
C LYS A 69 -3.68 20.23 20.45
N SER A 70 -4.71 20.23 21.30
CA SER A 70 -5.15 19.02 22.01
C SER A 70 -5.62 17.94 21.05
N TYR A 71 -6.32 18.32 19.97
CA TYR A 71 -6.79 17.39 18.94
C TYR A 71 -5.61 16.75 18.19
N ILE A 72 -4.62 17.54 17.76
CA ILE A 72 -3.40 17.06 17.07
C ILE A 72 -2.62 16.10 17.96
N LEU A 73 -2.40 16.47 19.25
CA LEU A 73 -1.70 15.61 20.20
C LEU A 73 -2.46 14.31 20.49
N TYR A 74 -3.79 14.37 20.58
CA TYR A 74 -4.62 13.20 20.75
C TYR A 74 -4.53 12.27 19.53
N ARG A 75 -4.59 12.83 18.30
CA ARG A 75 -4.40 12.07 17.05
C ARG A 75 -3.03 11.39 17.02
N ALA A 76 -1.96 12.13 17.28
CA ALA A 76 -0.60 11.60 17.32
C ALA A 76 -0.44 10.51 18.40
N GLY A 77 -1.00 10.70 19.58
CA GLY A 77 -1.00 9.73 20.67
C GLY A 77 -1.72 8.44 20.30
N ARG A 78 -2.90 8.54 19.68
CA ARG A 78 -3.67 7.36 19.23
C ARG A 78 -2.96 6.59 18.12
N THR A 79 -2.28 7.28 17.21
CA THR A 79 -1.45 6.63 16.18
C THR A 79 -0.27 5.87 16.81
N GLN A 80 0.37 6.46 17.83
CA GLN A 80 1.44 5.77 18.58
C GLN A 80 0.93 4.62 19.45
N GLU A 81 -0.25 4.77 20.09
CA GLU A 81 -0.88 3.70 20.87
C GLU A 81 -1.24 2.51 19.97
N ARG A 82 -1.84 2.75 18.82
CA ARG A 82 -2.15 1.69 17.84
C ARG A 82 -0.88 0.96 17.36
N LYS A 83 0.22 1.69 17.13
CA LYS A 83 1.53 1.07 16.81
C LYS A 83 2.09 0.22 17.95
N LYS A 84 1.73 0.51 19.21
CA LYS A 84 2.16 -0.24 20.41
C LYS A 84 1.19 -1.37 20.79
N GLU A 85 -0.09 -1.22 20.48
CA GLU A 85 -1.15 -2.22 20.75
C GLU A 85 -1.24 -3.30 19.68
N THR A 86 -0.47 -3.20 18.58
CA THR A 86 -0.33 -4.30 17.64
C THR A 86 0.38 -5.43 18.38
N PRO A 87 -0.28 -6.56 18.71
CA PRO A 87 0.39 -7.66 19.39
C PRO A 87 1.57 -8.07 18.51
N GLU A 88 2.78 -8.10 19.08
CA GLU A 88 3.86 -8.85 18.44
C GLU A 88 3.33 -10.26 18.26
N ILE A 89 3.24 -10.70 17.00
CA ILE A 89 2.93 -12.10 16.74
C ILE A 89 4.00 -12.87 17.50
N ASP A 90 3.55 -13.73 18.40
CA ASP A 90 4.44 -14.69 19.07
C ASP A 90 4.94 -15.66 17.99
N ILE A 91 6.01 -15.21 17.30
CA ILE A 91 6.68 -15.96 16.22
C ILE A 91 7.30 -17.25 16.79
N SER A 92 7.31 -17.43 18.10
CA SER A 92 7.80 -18.66 18.75
C SER A 92 6.95 -19.89 18.45
N ASN A 93 5.74 -19.71 17.93
CA ASN A 93 4.83 -20.79 17.52
C ASN A 93 4.61 -20.79 16.00
N LYS A 94 5.70 -20.62 15.22
CA LYS A 94 5.66 -20.65 13.76
C LYS A 94 5.06 -21.97 13.27
N PRO A 95 4.04 -21.95 12.39
CA PRO A 95 3.58 -23.16 11.74
C PRO A 95 4.71 -23.74 10.87
N ASP A 96 4.96 -25.03 10.98
CA ASP A 96 5.96 -25.73 10.18
C ASP A 96 5.35 -26.01 8.79
N ILE A 97 5.37 -25.00 7.92
CA ILE A 97 4.79 -25.03 6.58
C ILE A 97 5.92 -25.09 5.56
N ASN A 98 5.85 -26.04 4.65
CA ASN A 98 6.72 -26.11 3.48
C ASN A 98 6.00 -25.51 2.27
N ILE A 99 6.76 -24.91 1.37
CA ILE A 99 6.29 -24.41 0.08
C ILE A 99 6.90 -25.22 -1.06
N THR A 100 6.12 -25.41 -2.11
CA THR A 100 6.56 -26.10 -3.32
C THR A 100 7.08 -25.11 -4.34
N LYS A 101 8.35 -25.22 -4.73
CA LYS A 101 8.95 -24.43 -5.81
C LYS A 101 8.48 -24.89 -7.19
N ALA A 102 8.76 -24.08 -8.23
CA ALA A 102 8.43 -24.43 -9.61
C ALA A 102 9.10 -25.72 -10.11
N ASP A 103 10.23 -26.11 -9.54
CA ASP A 103 10.93 -27.37 -9.83
C ASP A 103 10.36 -28.59 -9.06
N GLY A 104 9.31 -28.37 -8.25
CA GLY A 104 8.67 -29.38 -7.42
C GLY A 104 9.39 -29.66 -6.10
N SER A 105 10.46 -28.96 -5.78
CA SER A 105 11.16 -29.10 -4.49
C SER A 105 10.39 -28.46 -3.35
N LEU A 106 10.37 -29.11 -2.18
CA LEU A 106 9.80 -28.57 -0.94
C LEU A 106 10.87 -27.83 -0.17
N VAL A 107 10.57 -26.61 0.25
CA VAL A 107 11.43 -25.79 1.10
C VAL A 107 10.61 -25.20 2.25
N PRO A 108 11.19 -25.06 3.46
CA PRO A 108 10.49 -24.39 4.56
C PRO A 108 10.07 -22.98 4.20
N LEU A 109 8.87 -22.58 4.59
CA LEU A 109 8.39 -21.20 4.45
C LEU A 109 9.20 -20.27 5.36
N ASP A 110 9.89 -19.31 4.75
CA ASP A 110 10.57 -18.25 5.50
C ASP A 110 9.57 -17.16 5.91
N ILE A 111 9.02 -17.33 7.13
CA ILE A 111 8.03 -16.40 7.69
C ILE A 111 8.66 -15.02 7.95
N ASP A 112 9.94 -14.95 8.28
CA ASP A 112 10.62 -13.68 8.55
C ASP A 112 10.76 -12.88 7.26
N LYS A 113 11.07 -13.54 6.15
CA LYS A 113 11.09 -12.92 4.81
C LYS A 113 9.70 -12.43 4.40
N LEU A 114 8.67 -13.23 4.69
CA LEU A 114 7.28 -12.85 4.40
C LEU A 114 6.85 -11.64 5.23
N ALA A 115 7.19 -11.64 6.52
CA ALA A 115 6.93 -10.51 7.41
C ALA A 115 7.65 -9.24 6.97
N ALA A 116 8.91 -9.34 6.54
CA ALA A 116 9.67 -8.21 6.01
C ALA A 116 9.01 -7.62 4.76
N LEU A 117 8.58 -8.45 3.80
CA LEU A 117 7.88 -8.01 2.59
C LEU A 117 6.58 -7.26 2.93
N ILE A 118 5.77 -7.78 3.86
CA ILE A 118 4.53 -7.11 4.28
C ILE A 118 4.85 -5.80 5.01
N ASN A 119 5.89 -5.79 5.86
CA ASN A 119 6.32 -4.60 6.57
C ASN A 119 6.73 -3.49 5.61
N ASP A 120 7.54 -3.81 4.60
CA ASP A 120 7.94 -2.88 3.55
C ASP A 120 6.73 -2.38 2.75
N ALA A 121 5.74 -3.24 2.50
CA ALA A 121 4.50 -2.85 1.85
C ALA A 121 3.66 -1.88 2.70
N CYS A 122 3.76 -1.94 4.02
CA CYS A 122 3.07 -1.04 4.96
C CYS A 122 3.84 0.26 5.21
N ASP A 123 5.10 0.37 4.81
CA ASP A 123 5.94 1.52 5.13
C ASP A 123 5.36 2.83 4.60
N GLY A 124 5.37 3.85 5.46
CA GLY A 124 4.83 5.17 5.13
C GLY A 124 3.30 5.25 4.98
N LEU A 125 2.56 4.19 5.31
CA LEU A 125 1.10 4.17 5.32
C LEU A 125 0.56 4.16 6.76
N ASP A 126 -0.44 5.00 7.00
CA ASP A 126 -1.10 5.06 8.30
C ASP A 126 -2.24 4.03 8.40
N GLU A 127 -2.54 3.62 9.63
CA GLU A 127 -3.66 2.73 9.99
C GLU A 127 -3.63 1.33 9.34
N VAL A 128 -2.47 0.88 8.85
CA VAL A 128 -2.24 -0.47 8.36
C VAL A 128 -1.37 -1.27 9.33
N SER A 129 -1.57 -2.57 9.38
CA SER A 129 -0.86 -3.48 10.30
C SER A 129 -0.28 -4.67 9.55
N MET A 130 1.05 -4.80 9.56
CA MET A 130 1.75 -5.97 9.02
C MET A 130 1.25 -7.26 9.67
N ASN A 131 1.07 -7.25 11.00
CA ASN A 131 0.66 -8.43 11.75
C ASN A 131 -0.72 -8.94 11.32
N GLU A 132 -1.69 -8.04 11.09
CA GLU A 132 -3.02 -8.44 10.65
C GLU A 132 -3.01 -9.10 9.26
N VAL A 133 -2.16 -8.63 8.34
CA VAL A 133 -2.02 -9.22 7.01
C VAL A 133 -1.32 -10.58 7.11
N LEU A 134 -0.24 -10.66 7.90
CA LEU A 134 0.53 -11.89 8.09
C LEU A 134 -0.31 -12.99 8.75
N GLU A 135 -1.05 -12.67 9.82
CA GLU A 135 -1.96 -13.63 10.48
C GLU A 135 -3.00 -14.19 9.52
N GLU A 136 -3.62 -13.30 8.72
CA GLU A 136 -4.64 -13.70 7.77
C GLU A 136 -4.04 -14.56 6.65
N ALA A 137 -2.84 -14.22 6.17
CA ALA A 137 -2.13 -15.01 5.18
C ALA A 137 -1.79 -16.41 5.72
N LEU A 138 -1.20 -16.50 6.92
CA LEU A 138 -0.82 -17.77 7.52
C LEU A 138 -2.00 -18.72 7.78
N LYS A 139 -3.21 -18.18 8.08
CA LYS A 139 -4.43 -18.98 8.22
C LYS A 139 -4.87 -19.66 6.91
N ASN A 140 -4.53 -19.05 5.78
CA ASN A 140 -4.92 -19.53 4.46
C ASN A 140 -3.85 -20.41 3.80
N LEU A 141 -2.67 -20.57 4.42
CA LEU A 141 -1.59 -21.42 3.90
C LEU A 141 -1.70 -22.84 4.47
N TYR A 142 -1.34 -23.80 3.66
CA TYR A 142 -1.24 -25.23 4.03
C TYR A 142 0.13 -25.79 3.63
N ASP A 143 0.54 -26.89 4.26
CA ASP A 143 1.82 -27.53 3.96
C ASP A 143 1.88 -28.03 2.51
N GLY A 144 2.95 -27.71 1.81
CA GLY A 144 3.12 -28.01 0.39
C GLY A 144 2.48 -27.02 -0.59
N VAL A 145 1.96 -25.88 -0.12
CA VAL A 145 1.40 -24.84 -1.00
C VAL A 145 2.41 -24.36 -2.04
N SER A 146 1.97 -24.10 -3.28
CA SER A 146 2.88 -23.56 -4.29
C SER A 146 3.29 -22.11 -3.98
N ILE A 147 4.46 -21.69 -4.44
CA ILE A 147 4.90 -20.26 -4.30
C ILE A 147 3.87 -19.32 -4.93
N SER A 148 3.28 -19.70 -6.06
CA SER A 148 2.26 -18.89 -6.75
C SER A 148 1.02 -18.72 -5.89
N ASP A 149 0.51 -19.82 -5.31
CA ASP A 149 -0.68 -19.78 -4.46
C ASP A 149 -0.40 -19.05 -3.15
N MET A 150 0.80 -19.20 -2.58
CA MET A 150 1.22 -18.44 -1.40
C MET A 150 1.20 -16.92 -1.69
N ARG A 151 1.77 -16.48 -2.82
CA ARG A 151 1.75 -15.06 -3.22
C ARG A 151 0.32 -14.55 -3.44
N THR A 152 -0.51 -15.34 -4.12
CA THR A 152 -1.93 -15.02 -4.33
C THR A 152 -2.67 -14.91 -2.98
N SER A 153 -2.43 -15.83 -2.06
CA SER A 153 -3.01 -15.79 -0.71
C SER A 153 -2.62 -14.52 0.04
N LEU A 154 -1.35 -14.10 -0.08
CA LEU A 154 -0.86 -12.88 0.56
C LEU A 154 -1.55 -11.62 0.03
N VAL A 155 -1.66 -11.49 -1.29
CA VAL A 155 -2.39 -10.40 -1.96
C VAL A 155 -3.85 -10.38 -1.49
N MET A 156 -4.52 -11.55 -1.46
CA MET A 156 -5.92 -11.65 -1.06
C MET A 156 -6.11 -11.31 0.43
N SER A 157 -5.19 -11.71 1.30
CA SER A 157 -5.24 -11.39 2.73
C SER A 157 -5.17 -9.87 2.99
N ALA A 158 -4.30 -9.16 2.28
CA ALA A 158 -4.25 -7.70 2.36
C ALA A 158 -5.52 -7.05 1.74
N ARG A 159 -6.01 -7.59 0.61
CA ARG A 159 -7.19 -7.07 -0.08
C ARG A 159 -8.45 -7.10 0.79
N THR A 160 -8.66 -8.15 1.59
CA THR A 160 -9.86 -8.26 2.45
C THR A 160 -9.97 -7.13 3.47
N LYS A 161 -8.87 -6.43 3.74
CA LYS A 161 -8.81 -5.35 4.71
C LYS A 161 -9.13 -3.98 4.11
N VAL A 162 -9.17 -3.85 2.79
CA VAL A 162 -9.47 -2.59 2.09
C VAL A 162 -10.84 -2.02 2.48
N GLU A 163 -11.83 -2.87 2.79
CA GLU A 163 -13.15 -2.42 3.23
C GLU A 163 -13.13 -1.76 4.61
N LYS A 164 -12.15 -2.11 5.46
CA LYS A 164 -12.00 -1.55 6.80
C LYS A 164 -11.13 -0.30 6.81
N GLU A 165 -10.04 -0.34 6.05
CA GLU A 165 -9.07 0.75 5.93
C GLU A 165 -8.60 0.86 4.47
N PRO A 166 -8.94 1.97 3.75
CA PRO A 166 -8.60 2.16 2.35
C PRO A 166 -7.10 2.09 2.03
N ASN A 167 -6.21 2.42 2.98
CA ASN A 167 -4.77 2.34 2.78
C ASN A 167 -4.27 0.94 2.47
N TYR A 168 -5.02 -0.11 2.83
CA TYR A 168 -4.69 -1.46 2.41
C TYR A 168 -4.74 -1.65 0.89
N THR A 169 -5.36 -0.73 0.11
CA THR A 169 -5.27 -0.79 -1.35
C THR A 169 -3.83 -0.60 -1.85
N TYR A 170 -3.05 0.25 -1.16
CA TYR A 170 -1.63 0.45 -1.47
C TYR A 170 -0.78 -0.69 -0.95
N VAL A 171 -1.05 -1.21 0.25
CA VAL A 171 -0.37 -2.41 0.77
C VAL A 171 -0.55 -3.58 -0.20
N THR A 172 -1.79 -3.82 -0.63
CA THR A 172 -2.11 -4.90 -1.58
C THR A 172 -1.42 -4.69 -2.93
N ALA A 173 -1.37 -3.44 -3.43
CA ALA A 173 -0.67 -3.11 -4.67
C ALA A 173 0.84 -3.37 -4.56
N ARG A 174 1.47 -3.01 -3.45
CA ARG A 174 2.92 -3.21 -3.23
C ARG A 174 3.28 -4.68 -3.10
N ILE A 175 2.42 -5.49 -2.49
CA ILE A 175 2.59 -6.95 -2.44
C ILE A 175 2.45 -7.56 -3.84
N LEU A 176 1.44 -7.14 -4.62
CA LEU A 176 1.30 -7.56 -6.01
C LEU A 176 2.48 -7.11 -6.87
N MET A 177 3.01 -5.91 -6.64
CA MET A 177 4.19 -5.39 -7.33
C MET A 177 5.42 -6.26 -7.11
N ASP A 178 5.62 -6.81 -5.91
CA ASP A 178 6.70 -7.76 -5.64
C ASP A 178 6.58 -9.01 -6.51
N GLN A 179 5.36 -9.54 -6.65
CA GLN A 179 5.10 -10.66 -7.56
C GLN A 179 5.42 -10.30 -9.01
N ILE A 180 4.97 -9.14 -9.50
CA ILE A 180 5.21 -8.67 -10.86
C ILE A 180 6.72 -8.50 -11.12
N ARG A 181 7.46 -7.94 -10.16
CA ARG A 181 8.92 -7.78 -10.27
C ARG A 181 9.62 -9.12 -10.39
N SER A 182 9.29 -10.07 -9.51
CA SER A 182 9.88 -11.41 -9.53
C SER A 182 9.60 -12.14 -10.85
N GLU A 183 8.37 -12.03 -11.38
CA GLU A 183 7.96 -12.63 -12.64
C GLU A 183 8.71 -11.99 -13.82
N ALA A 184 8.67 -10.67 -13.94
CA ALA A 184 9.27 -9.96 -15.05
C ALA A 184 10.81 -10.05 -15.07
N LEU A 185 11.46 -9.80 -13.92
CA LEU A 185 12.92 -9.84 -13.83
C LEU A 185 13.48 -11.24 -13.98
N GLY A 186 12.76 -12.26 -13.49
CA GLY A 186 13.10 -13.66 -13.67
C GLY A 186 13.03 -14.08 -15.16
N PHE A 187 11.96 -13.71 -15.86
CA PHE A 187 11.82 -13.97 -17.30
C PHE A 187 12.91 -13.27 -18.11
N LEU A 188 13.23 -12.03 -17.79
CA LEU A 188 14.30 -11.25 -18.42
C LEU A 188 15.71 -11.66 -17.98
N LYS A 189 15.84 -12.62 -17.06
CA LYS A 189 17.12 -13.13 -16.52
C LYS A 189 18.00 -12.04 -15.87
N ILE A 190 17.37 -11.08 -15.20
CA ILE A 190 18.06 -9.98 -14.51
C ILE A 190 18.25 -10.32 -13.04
N ALA A 191 17.18 -10.76 -12.37
CA ALA A 191 17.20 -11.19 -10.99
C ALA A 191 16.00 -12.13 -10.70
N GLU A 192 16.15 -13.08 -9.79
CA GLU A 192 15.03 -13.93 -9.36
C GLU A 192 14.10 -13.19 -8.40
N GLU A 193 14.65 -12.28 -7.63
CA GLU A 193 13.94 -11.43 -6.66
C GLU A 193 14.57 -10.05 -6.65
N SER A 194 13.78 -9.02 -6.36
CA SER A 194 14.27 -7.64 -6.26
C SER A 194 13.44 -6.85 -5.25
N THR A 195 14.11 -6.27 -4.28
CA THR A 195 13.48 -5.35 -3.33
C THR A 195 13.10 -4.04 -4.02
N TYR A 196 12.24 -3.25 -3.38
CA TYR A 196 11.85 -1.94 -3.86
C TYR A 196 13.06 -1.05 -4.17
N ASP A 197 14.04 -0.97 -3.27
CA ASP A 197 15.24 -0.13 -3.44
C ASP A 197 16.13 -0.58 -4.60
N GLN A 198 16.23 -1.89 -4.80
CA GLN A 198 17.02 -2.47 -5.90
C GLN A 198 16.42 -2.15 -7.28
N MET A 199 15.13 -1.78 -7.34
CA MET A 199 14.49 -1.41 -8.60
C MET A 199 15.09 -0.14 -9.21
N LYS A 200 15.69 0.75 -8.42
CA LYS A 200 16.44 1.89 -8.95
C LYS A 200 17.53 1.47 -9.95
N GLU A 201 18.19 0.35 -9.68
CA GLU A 201 19.25 -0.19 -10.55
C GLU A 201 18.72 -1.19 -11.57
N ASN A 202 17.64 -1.88 -11.26
CA ASN A 202 17.09 -2.93 -12.09
C ASN A 202 16.17 -2.42 -13.19
N TYR A 203 15.43 -1.31 -12.98
CA TYR A 203 14.55 -0.75 -14.00
C TYR A 203 15.28 -0.38 -15.30
N PRO A 204 16.43 0.33 -15.29
CA PRO A 204 17.16 0.61 -16.52
C PRO A 204 17.58 -0.65 -17.29
N LYS A 205 18.01 -1.69 -16.57
CA LYS A 205 18.40 -2.97 -17.17
C LYS A 205 17.17 -3.72 -17.71
N ALA A 206 16.08 -3.73 -16.95
CA ALA A 206 14.83 -4.36 -17.34
C ALA A 206 14.23 -3.71 -18.58
N PHE A 207 14.31 -2.39 -18.71
CA PHE A 207 13.81 -1.66 -19.86
C PHE A 207 14.52 -2.09 -21.16
N VAL A 208 15.85 -2.15 -21.13
CA VAL A 208 16.63 -2.59 -22.30
C VAL A 208 16.35 -4.06 -22.63
N ALA A 209 16.38 -4.94 -21.62
CA ALA A 209 16.11 -6.35 -21.81
C ALA A 209 14.68 -6.64 -22.29
N TYR A 210 13.69 -5.85 -21.85
CA TYR A 210 12.30 -5.91 -22.29
C TYR A 210 12.19 -5.60 -23.80
N ILE A 211 12.82 -4.52 -24.26
CA ILE A 211 12.84 -4.14 -25.69
C ILE A 211 13.51 -5.24 -26.51
N ASP A 212 14.69 -5.71 -26.08
CA ASP A 212 15.42 -6.78 -26.77
C ASP A 212 14.57 -8.05 -26.87
N LYS A 213 13.95 -8.45 -25.78
CA LYS A 213 13.14 -9.67 -25.72
C LYS A 213 11.84 -9.54 -26.52
N GLY A 214 11.18 -8.38 -26.46
CA GLY A 214 9.97 -8.12 -27.22
C GLY A 214 10.20 -8.14 -28.74
N ILE A 215 11.36 -7.67 -29.20
CA ILE A 215 11.76 -7.76 -30.62
C ILE A 215 12.10 -9.21 -30.99
N GLU A 216 12.81 -9.95 -30.13
CA GLU A 216 13.13 -11.37 -30.36
C GLU A 216 11.85 -12.21 -30.52
N LEU A 217 10.77 -11.83 -29.81
CA LEU A 217 9.47 -12.50 -29.83
C LEU A 217 8.53 -11.98 -30.94
N ASP A 218 8.97 -11.08 -31.83
CA ASP A 218 8.16 -10.40 -32.83
C ASP A 218 6.95 -9.64 -32.28
N ILE A 219 7.03 -9.17 -31.02
CA ILE A 219 5.95 -8.42 -30.34
C ILE A 219 6.22 -6.90 -30.43
N LEU A 220 7.48 -6.48 -30.36
CA LEU A 220 7.90 -5.08 -30.42
C LEU A 220 8.62 -4.76 -31.72
N ASP A 221 8.44 -3.51 -32.19
CA ASP A 221 9.07 -3.02 -33.42
C ASP A 221 10.60 -2.85 -33.23
N PRO A 222 11.44 -3.39 -34.12
CA PRO A 222 12.89 -3.17 -34.11
C PRO A 222 13.31 -1.70 -34.14
N GLU A 223 12.48 -0.78 -34.66
CA GLU A 223 12.76 0.66 -34.67
C GLU A 223 12.94 1.23 -33.26
N LEU A 224 12.37 0.59 -32.22
CA LEU A 224 12.59 1.00 -30.83
C LEU A 224 14.07 1.04 -30.41
N LYS A 225 14.93 0.25 -31.07
CA LYS A 225 16.37 0.29 -30.83
C LYS A 225 17.09 1.52 -31.42
N THR A 226 16.39 2.35 -32.17
CA THR A 226 16.94 3.62 -32.67
C THR A 226 16.97 4.70 -31.60
N PHE A 227 16.18 4.54 -30.52
CA PHE A 227 16.21 5.43 -29.37
C PHE A 227 17.37 5.13 -28.44
N ASP A 228 17.80 6.13 -27.68
CA ASP A 228 18.81 5.94 -26.63
C ASP A 228 18.16 5.26 -25.41
N LEU A 229 18.16 3.94 -25.43
CA LEU A 229 17.51 3.13 -24.38
C LEU A 229 18.15 3.31 -22.99
N ASP A 230 19.46 3.66 -22.95
CA ASP A 230 20.16 3.91 -21.69
C ASP A 230 19.67 5.21 -21.02
N ILE A 231 19.47 6.26 -21.81
CA ILE A 231 18.93 7.53 -21.32
C ILE A 231 17.49 7.32 -20.86
N LEU A 232 16.67 6.67 -21.67
CA LEU A 232 15.26 6.40 -21.34
C LEU A 232 15.14 5.53 -20.11
N GLY A 233 15.89 4.44 -20.01
CA GLY A 233 15.86 3.56 -18.84
C GLY A 233 16.27 4.29 -17.54
N LYS A 234 17.24 5.19 -17.60
CA LYS A 234 17.65 6.02 -16.43
C LYS A 234 16.62 7.11 -16.07
N ALA A 235 15.73 7.47 -16.98
CA ALA A 235 14.64 8.40 -16.68
C ALA A 235 13.49 7.77 -15.93
N ILE A 236 13.44 6.44 -15.83
CA ILE A 236 12.43 5.72 -15.06
C ILE A 236 12.62 5.99 -13.57
N ASP A 237 11.56 6.45 -12.92
CA ASP A 237 11.55 6.71 -11.49
C ASP A 237 10.77 5.59 -10.76
N HIS A 238 11.50 4.65 -10.16
CA HIS A 238 10.94 3.50 -9.44
C HIS A 238 10.01 3.90 -8.29
N THR A 239 10.15 5.12 -7.74
CA THR A 239 9.31 5.58 -6.62
C THR A 239 7.84 5.74 -7.01
N ARG A 240 7.56 5.92 -8.30
CA ARG A 240 6.20 6.01 -8.83
C ARG A 240 5.41 4.70 -8.70
N ASP A 241 6.09 3.57 -8.52
CA ASP A 241 5.44 2.28 -8.29
C ASP A 241 4.55 2.30 -7.04
N ASN A 242 4.89 3.13 -6.04
CA ASN A 242 4.12 3.28 -4.81
C ASN A 242 2.81 4.06 -4.98
N GLN A 243 2.57 4.66 -6.15
CA GLN A 243 1.35 5.40 -6.45
C GLN A 243 0.20 4.49 -6.94
N PHE A 244 0.49 3.26 -7.31
CA PHE A 244 -0.53 2.33 -7.79
C PHE A 244 -1.46 1.89 -6.67
N THR A 245 -2.76 1.93 -6.97
CA THR A 245 -3.77 1.23 -6.19
C THR A 245 -3.87 -0.22 -6.66
N TYR A 246 -4.35 -1.11 -5.79
CA TYR A 246 -4.50 -2.53 -6.13
C TYR A 246 -5.31 -2.76 -7.41
N LEU A 247 -6.50 -2.15 -7.51
CA LEU A 247 -7.37 -2.35 -8.67
C LEU A 247 -6.71 -1.88 -9.97
N GLY A 248 -6.01 -0.73 -9.93
CA GLY A 248 -5.30 -0.22 -11.10
C GLY A 248 -4.19 -1.17 -11.54
N LEU A 249 -3.33 -1.59 -10.60
CA LEU A 249 -2.22 -2.50 -10.90
C LEU A 249 -2.70 -3.88 -11.35
N GLN A 250 -3.72 -4.44 -10.68
CA GLN A 250 -4.32 -5.73 -11.06
C GLN A 250 -4.89 -5.67 -12.47
N THR A 251 -5.54 -4.55 -12.84
CA THR A 251 -6.08 -4.38 -14.19
C THR A 251 -4.98 -4.35 -15.25
N LEU A 252 -3.86 -3.66 -14.96
CA LEU A 252 -2.70 -3.66 -15.85
C LEU A 252 -2.13 -5.07 -16.02
N TYR A 253 -1.93 -5.78 -14.91
CA TYR A 253 -1.41 -7.14 -14.89
C TYR A 253 -2.29 -8.13 -15.66
N ASP A 254 -3.61 -8.09 -15.46
CA ASP A 254 -4.53 -9.05 -16.05
C ASP A 254 -4.80 -8.81 -17.54
N ARG A 255 -4.72 -7.55 -17.99
CA ARG A 255 -5.27 -7.16 -19.31
C ARG A 255 -4.32 -6.46 -20.25
N TYR A 256 -3.25 -5.85 -19.73
CA TYR A 256 -2.45 -4.93 -20.54
C TYR A 256 -1.00 -5.32 -20.66
N PHE A 257 -0.38 -5.82 -19.56
CA PHE A 257 1.05 -6.15 -19.61
C PHE A 257 1.34 -7.22 -20.64
N ILE A 258 2.37 -7.00 -21.43
CA ILE A 258 2.85 -7.95 -22.41
C ILE A 258 3.35 -9.21 -21.71
N HIS A 259 2.94 -10.36 -22.25
CA HIS A 259 3.27 -11.66 -21.69
C HIS A 259 3.71 -12.64 -22.80
N CYS A 260 4.46 -13.64 -22.41
CA CYS A 260 4.82 -14.80 -23.22
C CYS A 260 4.55 -16.06 -22.38
N ASP A 261 3.77 -17.01 -22.93
CA ASP A 261 3.39 -18.25 -22.23
C ASP A 261 2.86 -18.00 -20.79
N ASP A 262 1.90 -17.08 -20.66
CA ASP A 262 1.32 -16.63 -19.39
C ASP A 262 2.25 -15.93 -18.40
N VAL A 263 3.53 -15.72 -18.73
CA VAL A 263 4.50 -14.95 -17.92
C VAL A 263 4.54 -13.50 -18.38
N ARG A 264 4.18 -12.56 -17.48
CA ARG A 264 4.27 -11.11 -17.76
C ARG A 264 5.71 -10.67 -17.56
N TYR A 265 6.30 -10.07 -18.59
CA TYR A 265 7.67 -9.57 -18.51
C TYR A 265 7.77 -8.05 -18.70
N GLU A 266 6.62 -7.39 -18.69
CA GLU A 266 6.51 -5.93 -18.70
C GLU A 266 6.31 -5.39 -17.30
N LEU A 267 7.13 -4.40 -16.93
CA LEU A 267 7.00 -3.69 -15.63
C LEU A 267 6.14 -2.43 -15.80
N PRO A 268 5.45 -1.97 -14.72
CA PRO A 268 4.50 -0.86 -14.83
C PRO A 268 5.08 0.43 -15.41
N GLN A 269 6.30 0.83 -15.01
CA GLN A 269 6.92 2.04 -15.55
C GLN A 269 7.33 1.89 -17.01
N VAL A 270 7.66 0.67 -17.44
CA VAL A 270 7.98 0.36 -18.84
C VAL A 270 6.73 0.46 -19.71
N PHE A 271 5.58 -0.01 -19.21
CA PHE A 271 4.30 0.10 -19.90
C PHE A 271 3.91 1.55 -20.22
N PHE A 272 4.23 2.51 -19.35
CA PHE A 272 3.91 3.93 -19.54
C PHE A 272 4.98 4.69 -20.33
N MET A 273 6.07 4.07 -20.72
CA MET A 273 7.17 4.68 -21.45
C MET A 273 7.06 4.49 -22.96
#